data_53bce821817eb14e8c4f552781b68ed0
#
_entry.id   53bce821817eb14e8c4f552781b68ed0
#
_cell.length_a   1.000
_cell.length_b   1.000
_cell.length_c   1.000
_cell.angle_alpha   90.00
_cell.angle_beta   90.00
_cell.angle_gamma   90.00
#
_symmetry.space_group_name_H-M   'P 1'
#
loop_
_entity.id
_entity.type
_entity.pdbx_description
1 polymer ?
#
loop_
_entity_poly.entity_id
_entity_poly.type
_entity_poly.pdbx_seq_one_letter_code
_entity_poly.pdbx_strand_id
1 'polypeptide(L)'
;MAVKMRLTRMGDKKAPFYRVVVADSRKSRDGEYVDLVGTYNPLKNPEEIKIDNDKAAAWIANGAQPTDTVKVLLTKAGVELKTKKN
;
A
#
# COMPACT_ATOMS: atom_id res chain seq x y z
N MET A 1 15.62 -5.61 -8.63
CA MET A 1 14.84 -4.40 -8.47
C MET A 1 14.10 -4.46 -7.13
N ALA A 2 14.33 -3.48 -6.30
CA ALA A 2 13.70 -3.48 -4.97
C ALA A 2 12.47 -2.57 -5.00
N VAL A 3 11.30 -3.18 -4.89
CA VAL A 3 10.03 -2.47 -4.95
C VAL A 3 9.33 -2.63 -3.61
N LYS A 4 8.84 -1.53 -3.06
CA LYS A 4 8.17 -1.53 -1.76
C LYS A 4 6.75 -1.00 -1.90
N MET A 5 5.86 -1.57 -1.13
CA MET A 5 4.49 -1.10 -1.03
C MET A 5 4.36 -0.34 0.29
N ARG A 6 4.03 0.94 0.21
CA ARG A 6 4.04 1.80 1.40
C ARG A 6 2.90 2.80 1.37
N LEU A 7 2.69 3.45 2.51
CA LEU A 7 1.71 4.52 2.62
C LEU A 7 2.34 5.86 2.28
N THR A 8 1.59 6.67 1.56
CA THR A 8 1.95 8.06 1.30
C THR A 8 0.86 8.94 1.88
N ARG A 9 1.26 9.88 2.74
CA ARG A 9 0.30 10.77 3.37
C ARG A 9 -0.20 11.82 2.38
N MET A 10 -1.50 11.99 2.36
CA MET A 10 -2.17 13.00 1.53
C MET A 10 -3.12 13.80 2.42
N GLY A 11 -3.71 14.84 1.84
CA GLY A 11 -4.68 15.66 2.56
C GLY A 11 -4.03 16.72 3.42
N ASP A 12 -4.82 17.43 4.22
CA ASP A 12 -4.31 18.47 5.09
C ASP A 12 -3.93 17.96 6.47
N LYS A 13 -3.41 18.86 7.31
CA LYS A 13 -2.99 18.51 8.65
C LYS A 13 -4.12 17.99 9.50
N LYS A 14 -5.34 18.51 9.29
CA LYS A 14 -6.49 18.13 10.11
C LYS A 14 -7.27 16.96 9.55
N ALA A 15 -7.04 16.61 8.30
CA ALA A 15 -7.79 15.55 7.63
C ALA A 15 -6.82 14.70 6.79
N PRO A 16 -5.86 14.02 7.44
CA PRO A 16 -4.92 13.19 6.69
C PRO A 16 -5.59 11.95 6.16
N PHE A 17 -5.22 11.56 4.96
CA PHE A 17 -5.54 10.24 4.46
C PHE A 17 -4.31 9.72 3.72
N TYR A 18 -4.31 8.44 3.42
CA TYR A 18 -3.12 7.79 2.90
C TYR A 18 -3.43 7.05 1.62
N ARG A 19 -2.44 6.99 0.76
CA ARG A 19 -2.48 6.12 -0.42
C ARG A 19 -1.51 4.98 -0.23
N VAL A 20 -1.95 3.78 -0.60
CA VAL A 20 -1.07 2.62 -0.61
C VAL A 20 -0.46 2.57 -2.00
N VAL A 21 0.84 2.80 -2.07
CA VAL A 21 1.54 2.92 -3.35
C VAL A 21 2.68 1.93 -3.42
N VAL A 22 3.05 1.57 -4.64
CA VAL A 22 4.21 0.75 -4.91
C VAL A 22 5.30 1.65 -5.45
N ALA A 23 6.46 1.64 -4.84
CA ALA A 23 7.55 2.53 -5.21
C ALA A 23 8.86 1.76 -5.29
N ASP A 24 9.71 2.18 -6.22
CA ASP A 24 11.06 1.63 -6.33
C ASP A 24 11.91 2.25 -5.23
N SER A 25 12.51 1.40 -4.40
CA SER A 25 13.30 1.87 -3.26
C SER A 25 14.52 2.68 -3.67
N ARG A 26 14.96 2.56 -4.93
CA ARG A 26 16.10 3.32 -5.42
C ARG A 26 15.69 4.72 -5.88
N LYS A 27 14.42 4.96 -6.09
CA LYS A 27 13.89 6.28 -6.43
C LYS A 27 13.08 6.78 -5.27
N SER A 28 13.74 7.39 -4.32
CA SER A 28 13.11 7.75 -3.06
C SER A 28 12.64 9.20 -3.01
N ARG A 29 12.17 9.71 -4.12
CA ARG A 29 11.61 11.06 -4.12
C ARG A 29 10.19 11.05 -3.60
N ASP A 30 9.87 12.10 -2.88
CA ASP A 30 8.51 12.27 -2.37
C ASP A 30 7.53 12.38 -3.53
N GLY A 31 6.45 11.63 -3.43
CA GLY A 31 5.39 11.68 -4.41
C GLY A 31 5.58 10.80 -5.62
N GLU A 32 6.75 10.23 -5.81
CA GLU A 32 6.98 9.32 -6.93
C GLU A 32 6.61 7.90 -6.56
N TYR A 33 5.85 7.24 -7.41
CA TYR A 33 5.52 5.84 -7.21
C TYR A 33 5.27 5.17 -8.56
N VAL A 34 5.37 3.85 -8.56
CA VAL A 34 5.17 3.05 -9.76
C VAL A 34 3.70 2.79 -10.01
N ASP A 35 2.95 2.53 -8.94
CA ASP A 35 1.54 2.16 -9.06
C ASP A 35 0.79 2.51 -7.79
N LEU A 36 -0.50 2.79 -7.95
CA LEU A 36 -1.40 3.06 -6.83
C LEU A 36 -2.24 1.81 -6.58
N VAL A 37 -2.18 1.29 -5.36
CA VAL A 37 -2.87 0.05 -5.00
C VAL A 37 -4.18 0.32 -4.28
N GLY A 38 -4.22 1.39 -3.49
CA GLY A 38 -5.44 1.68 -2.75
C GLY A 38 -5.33 2.93 -1.90
N THR A 39 -6.33 3.13 -1.06
CA THR A 39 -6.38 4.28 -0.16
C THR A 39 -6.78 3.83 1.23
N TYR A 40 -6.41 4.63 2.23
CA TYR A 40 -6.71 4.36 3.62
C TYR A 40 -7.08 5.66 4.29
N ASN A 41 -8.25 5.71 4.90
CA ASN A 41 -8.72 6.89 5.63
C ASN A 41 -8.99 6.50 7.08
N PRO A 42 -8.07 6.82 8.01
CA PRO A 42 -8.24 6.44 9.41
C PRO A 42 -9.24 7.31 10.16
N LEU A 43 -9.65 8.44 9.57
CA LEU A 43 -10.56 9.36 10.25
C LEU A 43 -12.02 8.92 10.18
N LYS A 44 -12.33 7.98 9.31
CA LYS A 44 -13.67 7.44 9.24
C LYS A 44 -13.90 6.39 10.31
N ASN A 45 -15.11 6.29 10.78
CA ASN A 45 -15.47 5.32 11.80
C ASN A 45 -16.62 4.45 11.27
N PRO A 46 -16.38 3.19 10.91
CA PRO A 46 -15.07 2.54 10.92
C PRO A 46 -14.13 3.11 9.86
N GLU A 47 -12.84 2.89 10.07
CA GLU A 47 -11.84 3.37 9.12
C GLU A 47 -12.09 2.83 7.72
N GLU A 48 -11.85 3.65 6.73
CA GLU A 48 -12.10 3.27 5.35
C GLU A 48 -10.82 2.75 4.71
N ILE A 49 -10.87 1.51 4.24
CA ILE A 49 -9.74 0.89 3.55
C ILE A 49 -10.25 0.42 2.20
N LYS A 50 -9.73 1.02 1.14
CA LYS A 50 -10.07 0.63 -0.23
C LYS A 50 -8.82 0.14 -0.91
N ILE A 51 -8.72 -1.15 -1.13
CA ILE A 51 -7.55 -1.78 -1.74
C ILE A 51 -8.01 -2.55 -2.98
N ASP A 52 -7.29 -2.36 -4.07
CA ASP A 52 -7.45 -3.23 -5.24
C ASP A 52 -6.75 -4.54 -4.92
N ASN A 53 -7.53 -5.52 -4.48
CA ASN A 53 -6.96 -6.78 -4.00
C ASN A 53 -6.16 -7.50 -5.08
N ASP A 54 -6.66 -7.49 -6.30
CA ASP A 54 -5.97 -8.17 -7.40
C ASP A 54 -4.63 -7.51 -7.69
N LYS A 55 -4.60 -6.18 -7.70
CA LYS A 55 -3.37 -5.45 -7.95
C LYS A 55 -2.38 -5.66 -6.81
N ALA A 56 -2.85 -5.58 -5.58
CA ALA A 56 -1.98 -5.79 -4.42
C ALA A 56 -1.39 -7.19 -4.44
N ALA A 57 -2.22 -8.19 -4.68
CA ALA A 57 -1.75 -9.57 -4.73
C ALA A 57 -0.73 -9.77 -5.85
N ALA A 58 -0.97 -9.17 -7.01
CA ALA A 58 -0.04 -9.28 -8.13
C ALA A 58 1.31 -8.68 -7.79
N TRP A 59 1.32 -7.50 -7.16
CA TRP A 59 2.58 -6.88 -6.78
C TRP A 59 3.34 -7.70 -5.74
N ILE A 60 2.63 -8.24 -4.75
CA ILE A 60 3.26 -9.07 -3.72
C ILE A 60 3.82 -10.34 -4.36
N ALA A 61 3.07 -10.97 -5.27
CA ALA A 61 3.55 -12.16 -5.97
C ALA A 61 4.80 -11.86 -6.78
N ASN A 62 4.96 -10.64 -7.24
CA ASN A 62 6.12 -10.23 -8.02
C ASN A 62 7.28 -9.71 -7.15
N GLY A 63 7.16 -9.80 -5.84
CA GLY A 63 8.24 -9.47 -4.94
C GLY A 63 8.18 -8.12 -4.29
N ALA A 64 7.10 -7.36 -4.46
CA ALA A 64 6.95 -6.09 -3.74
C ALA A 64 6.86 -6.36 -2.25
N GLN A 65 7.59 -5.57 -1.47
CA GLN A 65 7.67 -5.77 -0.02
C GLN A 65 6.80 -4.73 0.68
N PRO A 66 5.69 -5.15 1.32
CA PRO A 66 4.85 -4.21 2.05
C PRO A 66 5.51 -3.82 3.38
N THR A 67 5.33 -2.56 3.77
CA THR A 67 5.73 -2.13 5.11
C THR A 67 4.80 -2.79 6.14
N ASP A 68 5.21 -2.74 7.41
CA ASP A 68 4.40 -3.36 8.47
C ASP A 68 2.98 -2.80 8.50
N THR A 69 2.84 -1.49 8.38
CA THR A 69 1.54 -0.86 8.37
C THR A 69 0.71 -1.33 7.18
N VAL A 70 1.32 -1.41 6.00
CA VAL A 70 0.63 -1.87 4.81
C VAL A 70 0.21 -3.33 4.96
N LYS A 71 1.05 -4.16 5.58
CA LYS A 71 0.67 -5.56 5.85
C LYS A 71 -0.62 -5.64 6.64
N VAL A 72 -0.75 -4.81 7.66
CA VAL A 72 -1.97 -4.79 8.47
C VAL A 72 -3.16 -4.40 7.62
N LEU A 73 -3.02 -3.36 6.80
CA LEU A 73 -4.10 -2.90 5.95
C LEU A 73 -4.51 -3.95 4.92
N LEU A 74 -3.54 -4.61 4.32
CA LEU A 74 -3.82 -5.66 3.34
C LEU A 74 -4.55 -6.83 3.98
N THR A 75 -4.15 -7.20 5.19
CA THR A 75 -4.82 -8.27 5.93
C THR A 75 -6.28 -7.89 6.22
N LYS A 76 -6.53 -6.67 6.64
CA LYS A 76 -7.88 -6.20 6.89
C LYS A 76 -8.72 -6.17 5.62
N ALA A 77 -8.10 -5.93 4.49
CA ALA A 77 -8.79 -5.91 3.20
C ALA A 77 -8.99 -7.30 2.61
N GLY A 78 -8.40 -8.33 3.24
CA GLY A 78 -8.54 -9.70 2.77
C GLY A 78 -7.52 -10.10 1.71
N VAL A 79 -6.43 -9.36 1.57
CA VAL A 79 -5.39 -9.69 0.60
C VAL A 79 -4.43 -10.70 1.21
N GLU A 80 -4.11 -11.73 0.45
CA GLU A 80 -3.09 -12.68 0.89
C GLU A 80 -1.70 -12.07 0.74
N LEU A 81 -0.89 -12.27 1.78
CA LEU A 81 0.46 -11.71 1.81
C LEU A 81 1.51 -12.70 1.36
N LYS A 82 1.11 -13.82 0.81
CA LYS A 82 2.06 -14.84 0.39
C LYS A 82 2.69 -14.48 -0.95
N THR A 83 4.00 -14.41 -0.97
CA THR A 83 4.70 -14.33 -2.24
C THR A 83 4.57 -15.66 -2.94
N LYS A 84 4.64 -15.62 -4.27
CA LYS A 84 4.58 -16.85 -5.04
C LYS A 84 5.87 -17.61 -4.82
N LYS A 85 5.77 -18.64 -4.02
CA LYS A 85 6.91 -19.46 -3.69
C LYS A 85 6.74 -20.84 -4.26
N ASN A 86 7.78 -21.34 -4.78
CA ASN A 86 7.75 -22.71 -5.28
C ASN A 86 8.19 -23.70 -4.24
#